data_abe9db6e7becf5d83906c3ad0df1d0d0
#
_entry.id   abe9db6e7becf5d83906c3ad0df1d0d0
#
_cell.length_a   1.000
_cell.length_b   1.000
_cell.length_c   1.000
_cell.angle_alpha   90.00
_cell.angle_beta   90.00
_cell.angle_gamma   90.00
#
_symmetry.space_group_name_H-M   'P 1'
#
loop_
_entity.id
_entity.type
_entity.pdbx_description
1 polymer ?
#
loop_
_entity_poly.entity_id
_entity_poly.type
_entity_poly.pdbx_seq_one_letter_code
_entity_poly.pdbx_strand_id
1 'polypeptide(L)'
;MKTYNKLPRPLPDFAIALTGFAIAALGFWTAAWPSLREDVSANANSLASAFGLGPVDADFVLALLLSAGSIALAAAIALSAYRGFHNGAWAGPKPSPDRSYGNARIISSPLALQRRFKVWKRGEKSQPGLVVGGVGASRNHLLVAPIQNALIVGGTGSGKTTSVLAPSQIALIESETPVSTFTLDPKGELYNLTARHAMESGAKVVMIDFSDSKTSDGWLPLQPAIDCAKGVNGRRPDEMPAEIRILASTLIPDRHESSPIWTNAARILFSGLSAFVASSERIPDECRNLSTVAALASMPQETLQKITEELPIGSSSRQQLSAVAFAPAETFGGFATNLNAALDPYADPSVSPMLSRSDYRPEDFAKGRVCLYVKFNGGSTALDALVSAFVSQTLETLRRVAERECGGRLPRPVYCLFEEFAQLPKIDGMQKHVSIVRGAGVRMVFVAQDRSQIESVYRSEAPAIFNNLDTTLFLSSNDLKTCKHYSEALGSYTVETVQNSRTRGANTGSSTQSRTLHEARLFRPEDLAKWDWQAGHLIIDRGNVYACSSLPLSKTFAGDLIGLGGEEADAAKLAQMRPERPVKNLLPAPVWEWQGNDKATFGEIAAAISGVGDPRFM
;
A
#
# COMPACT_ATOMS: atom_id res chain seq x y z
N MET A 1 1.71 24.16 23.38
CA MET A 1 1.24 23.26 22.29
C MET A 1 1.57 23.71 20.88
N LYS A 2 1.93 24.97 20.65
CA LYS A 2 2.40 25.44 19.33
C LYS A 2 3.80 24.95 18.94
N THR A 3 4.46 24.17 19.74
CA THR A 3 5.90 23.84 19.59
C THR A 3 6.20 22.43 19.11
N TYR A 4 5.26 21.49 19.13
CA TYR A 4 5.48 20.15 18.56
C TYR A 4 5.25 20.08 17.05
N ASN A 5 4.56 21.06 16.46
CA ASN A 5 4.38 21.16 15.00
C ASN A 5 5.51 21.90 14.28
N LYS A 6 6.56 22.30 15.00
CA LYS A 6 7.78 22.80 14.40
C LYS A 6 8.89 21.80 14.70
N LEU A 7 9.07 20.79 13.84
CA LEU A 7 10.44 20.42 13.48
C LEU A 7 11.17 21.75 13.29
N PRO A 8 12.33 21.98 13.91
CA PRO A 8 12.99 23.27 13.87
C PRO A 8 13.19 23.66 12.40
N ARG A 9 12.25 24.43 11.85
CA ARG A 9 12.55 25.22 10.67
C ARG A 9 13.66 26.16 11.11
N PRO A 10 14.79 26.23 10.41
CA PRO A 10 15.76 27.27 10.67
C PRO A 10 14.99 28.58 10.58
N LEU A 11 14.97 29.30 11.68
CA LEU A 11 14.20 30.51 11.95
C LEU A 11 14.32 31.50 10.79
N PRO A 12 13.31 31.71 9.93
CA PRO A 12 13.36 32.82 8.97
C PRO A 12 13.45 34.16 9.69
N ASP A 13 12.79 34.31 10.86
CA ASP A 13 12.83 35.51 11.68
C ASP A 13 14.20 35.77 12.30
N PHE A 14 14.96 34.73 12.63
CA PHE A 14 16.33 34.88 13.12
C PHE A 14 17.32 35.27 12.03
N ALA A 15 17.15 34.70 10.82
CA ALA A 15 17.97 35.09 9.68
C ALA A 15 17.70 36.56 9.28
N ILE A 16 16.43 37.00 9.31
CA ILE A 16 16.03 38.39 9.04
C ILE A 16 16.59 39.34 10.12
N ALA A 17 16.50 38.97 11.40
CA ALA A 17 17.05 39.76 12.50
C ALA A 17 18.58 39.85 12.41
N LEU A 18 19.26 38.75 12.06
CA LEU A 18 20.72 38.71 11.90
C LEU A 18 21.17 39.56 10.70
N THR A 19 20.42 39.51 9.60
CA THR A 19 20.70 40.33 8.40
C THR A 19 20.47 41.80 8.67
N GLY A 20 19.37 42.16 9.36
CA GLY A 20 19.08 43.54 9.78
C GLY A 20 20.14 44.09 10.71
N PHE A 21 20.61 43.30 11.67
CA PHE A 21 21.68 43.67 12.58
C PHE A 21 23.05 43.84 11.87
N ALA A 22 23.37 42.95 10.93
CA ALA A 22 24.60 43.05 10.13
C ALA A 22 24.61 44.32 9.27
N ILE A 23 23.48 44.67 8.64
CA ILE A 23 23.33 45.92 7.88
C ILE A 23 23.47 47.13 8.76
N ALA A 24 22.84 47.17 9.95
CA ALA A 24 22.95 48.26 10.91
C ALA A 24 24.37 48.43 11.43
N ALA A 25 25.05 47.33 11.74
CA ALA A 25 26.44 47.32 12.17
C ALA A 25 27.39 47.84 11.07
N LEU A 26 27.16 47.44 9.81
CA LEU A 26 27.92 47.91 8.66
C LEU A 26 27.71 49.44 8.46
N GLY A 27 26.47 49.93 8.58
CA GLY A 27 26.14 51.35 8.48
C GLY A 27 26.79 52.19 9.61
N PHE A 28 26.78 51.72 10.86
CA PHE A 28 27.43 52.35 11.97
C PHE A 28 28.96 52.45 11.78
N TRP A 29 29.58 51.39 11.32
CA TRP A 29 31.03 51.30 11.10
C TRP A 29 31.50 52.16 9.92
N THR A 30 30.73 52.22 8.82
CA THR A 30 31.08 53.10 7.71
C THR A 30 31.05 54.58 8.12
N ALA A 31 30.18 54.95 9.04
CA ALA A 31 30.08 56.32 9.57
C ALA A 31 31.17 56.66 10.62
N ALA A 32 31.56 55.70 11.48
CA ALA A 32 32.53 55.90 12.54
C ALA A 32 34.00 55.64 12.09
N TRP A 33 34.22 55.01 10.95
CA TRP A 33 35.52 54.59 10.47
C TRP A 33 36.59 55.67 10.31
N PRO A 34 36.26 56.86 9.73
CA PRO A 34 37.26 57.88 9.51
C PRO A 34 37.93 58.40 10.80
N SER A 35 37.17 58.43 11.92
CA SER A 35 37.69 58.91 13.21
C SER A 35 38.46 57.85 13.99
N LEU A 36 38.22 56.54 13.78
CA LEU A 36 38.87 55.45 14.49
C LEU A 36 40.13 54.93 13.79
N ARG A 37 40.28 55.20 12.52
CA ARG A 37 41.33 54.67 11.66
C ARG A 37 42.74 55.11 12.12
N GLU A 38 42.91 56.37 12.49
CA GLU A 38 44.20 56.94 12.91
C GLU A 38 44.63 56.33 14.24
N ASP A 39 43.72 56.20 15.22
CA ASP A 39 44.01 55.64 16.53
C ASP A 39 44.35 54.15 16.45
N VAL A 40 43.64 53.37 15.65
CA VAL A 40 43.89 51.95 15.46
C VAL A 40 45.21 51.72 14.72
N SER A 41 45.54 52.56 13.72
CA SER A 41 46.80 52.50 12.99
C SER A 41 47.99 52.78 13.88
N ALA A 42 47.90 53.81 14.72
CA ALA A 42 48.97 54.21 15.66
C ALA A 42 49.23 53.10 16.67
N ASN A 43 48.18 52.53 17.28
CA ASN A 43 48.29 51.48 18.29
C ASN A 43 48.76 50.12 17.68
N ALA A 44 48.28 49.77 16.50
CA ALA A 44 48.70 48.54 15.82
C ALA A 44 50.19 48.59 15.39
N ASN A 45 50.64 49.72 14.88
CA ASN A 45 52.03 49.92 14.51
C ASN A 45 52.97 49.98 15.71
N SER A 46 52.53 50.56 16.81
CA SER A 46 53.24 50.55 18.08
C SER A 46 53.45 49.12 18.63
N LEU A 47 52.42 48.31 18.61
CA LEU A 47 52.50 46.91 18.98
C LEU A 47 53.37 46.08 18.04
N ALA A 48 53.22 46.26 16.73
CA ALA A 48 54.00 45.56 15.71
C ALA A 48 55.51 45.87 15.86
N SER A 49 55.84 47.13 16.13
CA SER A 49 57.23 47.52 16.38
C SER A 49 57.80 46.89 17.63
N ALA A 50 57.02 46.76 18.69
CA ALA A 50 57.41 46.10 19.95
C ALA A 50 57.73 44.61 19.76
N PHE A 51 57.15 43.97 18.77
CA PHE A 51 57.39 42.55 18.41
C PHE A 51 58.30 42.39 17.19
N GLY A 52 58.96 43.44 16.73
CA GLY A 52 59.89 43.39 15.60
C GLY A 52 59.23 43.10 14.25
N LEU A 53 57.93 43.35 14.12
CA LEU A 53 57.18 43.19 12.88
C LEU A 53 57.16 44.51 12.09
N GLY A 54 57.06 44.42 10.78
CA GLY A 54 56.92 45.58 9.90
C GLY A 54 55.60 46.28 10.06
N PRO A 55 55.37 47.45 9.38
CA PRO A 55 54.14 48.20 9.46
C PRO A 55 52.95 47.35 9.05
N VAL A 56 51.91 47.35 9.92
CA VAL A 56 50.72 46.53 9.74
C VAL A 56 49.62 47.43 9.15
N ASP A 57 48.93 46.92 8.12
CA ASP A 57 47.78 47.60 7.53
C ASP A 57 46.63 47.69 8.53
N ALA A 58 46.28 48.94 8.92
CA ALA A 58 45.24 49.23 9.87
C ALA A 58 43.87 48.68 9.41
N ASP A 59 43.63 48.69 8.09
CA ASP A 59 42.37 48.16 7.54
C ASP A 59 42.26 46.63 7.72
N PHE A 60 43.39 45.93 7.60
CA PHE A 60 43.45 44.48 7.83
C PHE A 60 43.26 44.13 9.33
N VAL A 61 43.93 44.83 10.24
CA VAL A 61 43.80 44.59 11.67
C VAL A 61 42.36 44.84 12.12
N LEU A 62 41.74 45.91 11.64
CA LEU A 62 40.36 46.21 11.98
C LEU A 62 39.39 45.20 11.39
N ALA A 63 39.54 44.77 10.15
CA ALA A 63 38.71 43.72 9.54
C ALA A 63 38.82 42.42 10.36
N LEU A 64 39.99 42.09 10.90
CA LEU A 64 40.20 40.94 11.77
C LEU A 64 39.50 41.10 13.14
N LEU A 65 39.61 42.27 13.77
CA LEU A 65 38.95 42.56 15.05
C LEU A 65 37.42 42.60 14.93
N LEU A 66 36.93 43.15 13.84
CA LEU A 66 35.49 43.20 13.54
C LEU A 66 34.90 41.83 13.24
N SER A 67 35.61 41.00 12.48
CA SER A 67 35.19 39.64 12.23
C SER A 67 35.18 38.78 13.49
N ALA A 68 36.19 38.89 14.34
CA ALA A 68 36.27 38.22 15.64
C ALA A 68 35.19 38.72 16.62
N GLY A 69 34.95 40.03 16.65
CA GLY A 69 33.92 40.65 17.49
C GLY A 69 32.50 40.27 17.05
N SER A 70 32.25 40.25 15.76
CA SER A 70 30.95 39.83 15.22
C SER A 70 30.68 38.35 15.42
N ILE A 71 31.68 37.49 15.32
CA ILE A 71 31.55 36.06 15.62
C ILE A 71 31.30 35.85 17.12
N ALA A 72 32.03 36.55 18.02
CA ALA A 72 31.83 36.47 19.46
C ALA A 72 30.43 36.95 19.87
N LEU A 73 29.95 38.05 19.28
CA LEU A 73 28.62 38.60 19.54
C LEU A 73 27.53 37.68 19.02
N ALA A 74 27.67 37.13 17.80
CA ALA A 74 26.76 36.14 17.26
C ALA A 74 26.70 34.88 18.11
N ALA A 75 27.87 34.41 18.62
CA ALA A 75 27.93 33.27 19.53
C ALA A 75 27.28 33.61 20.90
N ALA A 76 27.46 34.81 21.43
CA ALA A 76 26.83 35.25 22.69
C ALA A 76 25.30 35.39 22.55
N ILE A 77 24.82 35.91 21.42
CA ILE A 77 23.38 36.00 21.11
C ILE A 77 22.79 34.60 20.91
N ALA A 78 23.47 33.74 20.17
CA ALA A 78 23.05 32.36 19.99
C ALA A 78 23.04 31.58 21.31
N LEU A 79 24.03 31.77 22.17
CA LEU A 79 24.12 31.18 23.51
C LEU A 79 23.04 31.74 24.45
N SER A 80 22.76 33.04 24.36
CA SER A 80 21.71 33.71 25.14
C SER A 80 20.32 33.28 24.66
N ALA A 81 20.11 33.20 23.38
CA ALA A 81 18.87 32.65 22.78
C ALA A 81 18.72 31.16 23.14
N TYR A 82 19.80 30.37 23.05
CA TYR A 82 19.82 28.97 23.48
C TYR A 82 19.52 28.83 24.98
N ARG A 83 20.15 29.65 25.84
CA ARG A 83 19.88 29.70 27.29
C ARG A 83 18.48 30.22 27.60
N GLY A 84 18.01 31.23 26.90
CA GLY A 84 16.63 31.74 27.00
C GLY A 84 15.61 30.70 26.58
N PHE A 85 15.88 29.96 25.51
CA PHE A 85 15.06 28.87 25.05
C PHE A 85 15.07 27.66 25.99
N HIS A 86 16.24 27.34 26.62
CA HIS A 86 16.35 26.22 27.53
C HIS A 86 16.08 26.59 29.02
N ASN A 87 16.32 27.83 29.44
CA ASN A 87 16.19 28.23 30.84
C ASN A 87 15.09 29.24 31.15
N GLY A 88 14.48 29.86 30.13
CA GLY A 88 13.55 30.95 30.36
C GLY A 88 12.12 30.60 29.95
N ALA A 89 11.18 31.07 30.65
CA ALA A 89 9.78 31.36 30.32
C ALA A 89 8.86 30.23 29.80
N TRP A 90 9.32 29.01 29.63
CA TRP A 90 8.42 27.87 29.39
C TRP A 90 7.89 27.34 30.71
N ALA A 91 6.77 27.90 31.16
CA ALA A 91 6.02 27.41 32.31
C ALA A 91 5.26 26.09 32.05
N GLY A 92 5.57 25.41 30.97
CA GLY A 92 4.92 24.15 30.60
C GLY A 92 5.66 22.91 31.15
N PRO A 93 4.99 21.75 31.15
CA PRO A 93 5.59 20.48 31.55
C PRO A 93 6.83 20.17 30.70
N LYS A 94 7.94 19.78 31.36
CA LYS A 94 9.20 19.40 30.70
C LYS A 94 9.31 17.86 30.70
N PRO A 95 9.87 17.22 29.64
CA PRO A 95 10.21 15.82 29.70
C PRO A 95 11.12 15.53 30.88
N SER A 96 10.76 14.57 31.73
CA SER A 96 11.53 14.13 32.87
C SER A 96 12.45 12.97 32.51
N PRO A 97 13.67 12.88 33.06
CA PRO A 97 14.48 11.67 32.99
C PRO A 97 13.84 10.48 33.72
N ASP A 98 12.93 10.73 34.64
CA ASP A 98 12.12 9.73 35.31
C ASP A 98 11.20 9.07 34.29
N ARG A 99 11.03 7.76 34.39
CA ARG A 99 10.23 6.94 33.44
C ARG A 99 9.00 6.32 34.10
N SER A 100 8.60 6.82 35.26
CA SER A 100 7.51 6.25 36.06
C SER A 100 6.17 6.15 35.29
N TYR A 101 5.92 7.10 34.40
CA TYR A 101 4.70 7.13 33.56
C TYR A 101 4.95 6.79 32.08
N GLY A 102 6.16 6.34 31.73
CA GLY A 102 6.49 5.93 30.37
C GLY A 102 7.75 6.62 29.82
N ASN A 103 8.22 6.09 28.69
CA ASN A 103 9.45 6.57 28.03
C ASN A 103 9.29 6.66 26.50
N ALA A 104 8.07 6.80 26.01
CA ALA A 104 7.81 6.95 24.59
C ALA A 104 8.56 8.16 24.02
N ARG A 105 9.19 7.96 22.87
CA ARG A 105 9.95 8.99 22.17
C ARG A 105 9.92 8.79 20.68
N ILE A 106 10.08 9.89 19.96
CA ILE A 106 10.20 9.86 18.50
C ILE A 106 11.69 9.73 18.15
N ILE A 107 11.99 8.76 17.28
CA ILE A 107 13.32 8.55 16.73
C ILE A 107 13.33 9.18 15.32
N SER A 108 13.99 10.33 15.17
CA SER A 108 14.03 11.09 13.90
C SER A 108 15.44 11.46 13.45
N SER A 109 16.47 11.14 14.25
CA SER A 109 17.84 11.47 13.85
C SER A 109 18.25 10.64 12.61
N PRO A 110 18.90 11.26 11.59
CA PRO A 110 19.31 10.55 10.38
C PRO A 110 20.12 9.29 10.64
N LEU A 111 21.04 9.33 11.60
CA LEU A 111 21.87 8.19 11.99
C LEU A 111 21.05 7.03 12.57
N ALA A 112 20.05 7.33 13.41
CA ALA A 112 19.19 6.31 14.00
C ALA A 112 18.25 5.71 12.96
N LEU A 113 17.72 6.51 12.03
CA LEU A 113 16.91 6.03 10.91
C LEU A 113 17.71 5.10 9.99
N GLN A 114 18.96 5.46 9.64
CA GLN A 114 19.84 4.65 8.81
C GLN A 114 20.29 3.34 9.48
N ARG A 115 20.33 3.30 10.81
CA ARG A 115 20.58 2.05 11.56
C ARG A 115 19.41 1.08 11.50
N ARG A 116 18.18 1.58 11.41
CA ARG A 116 16.97 0.76 11.38
C ARG A 116 16.54 0.43 9.96
N PHE A 117 16.58 1.40 9.05
CA PHE A 117 16.13 1.30 7.66
C PHE A 117 17.33 1.26 6.72
N LYS A 118 17.19 0.56 5.60
CA LYS A 118 18.21 0.57 4.56
C LYS A 118 18.13 1.87 3.78
N VAL A 119 19.27 2.40 3.37
CA VAL A 119 19.33 3.59 2.53
C VAL A 119 19.46 3.13 1.08
N TRP A 120 18.51 3.53 0.25
CA TRP A 120 18.60 3.37 -1.19
C TRP A 120 19.10 4.68 -1.80
N LYS A 121 20.23 4.62 -2.48
CA LYS A 121 20.89 5.80 -3.08
C LYS A 121 20.76 5.79 -4.58
N ARG A 122 20.78 6.98 -5.15
CA ARG A 122 20.81 7.15 -6.61
C ARG A 122 22.01 6.40 -7.22
N GLY A 123 21.73 5.59 -8.25
CA GLY A 123 22.75 4.77 -8.94
C GLY A 123 23.05 3.42 -8.27
N GLU A 124 22.47 3.14 -7.10
CA GLU A 124 22.57 1.82 -6.44
C GLU A 124 21.30 1.01 -6.64
N LYS A 125 21.39 -0.31 -6.53
CA LYS A 125 20.20 -1.18 -6.43
C LYS A 125 19.54 -1.03 -5.07
N SER A 126 18.22 -1.17 -5.03
CA SER A 126 17.44 -1.14 -3.79
C SER A 126 17.55 -2.46 -3.04
N GLN A 127 17.09 -2.46 -1.80
CA GLN A 127 16.79 -3.67 -1.03
C GLN A 127 15.28 -3.92 -1.02
N PRO A 128 14.82 -5.19 -0.90
CA PRO A 128 13.39 -5.48 -0.80
C PRO A 128 12.76 -4.82 0.42
N GLY A 129 11.72 -4.01 0.22
CA GLY A 129 11.02 -3.33 1.31
C GLY A 129 10.12 -2.19 0.85
N LEU A 130 9.54 -1.48 1.82
CA LEU A 130 8.75 -0.27 1.59
C LEU A 130 9.61 0.98 1.71
N VAL A 131 9.49 1.89 0.77
CA VAL A 131 10.00 3.25 0.92
C VAL A 131 9.13 3.97 1.95
N VAL A 132 9.75 4.34 3.08
CA VAL A 132 9.05 4.97 4.21
C VAL A 132 9.28 6.47 4.30
N GLY A 133 10.21 7.00 3.51
CA GLY A 133 10.52 8.42 3.41
C GLY A 133 11.95 8.67 2.97
N GLY A 134 12.44 9.89 3.18
CA GLY A 134 13.79 10.32 2.83
C GLY A 134 14.71 10.49 4.05
N VAL A 135 16.00 10.52 3.79
CA VAL A 135 17.01 10.93 4.76
C VAL A 135 17.09 12.46 4.76
N GLY A 136 16.35 13.10 5.65
CA GLY A 136 16.16 14.55 5.62
C GLY A 136 15.45 15.00 4.33
N ALA A 137 15.89 16.12 3.76
CA ALA A 137 15.35 16.65 2.50
C ALA A 137 16.08 16.13 1.25
N SER A 138 16.91 15.08 1.38
CA SER A 138 17.72 14.59 0.27
C SER A 138 16.88 13.85 -0.77
N ARG A 139 16.90 14.34 -2.01
CA ARG A 139 16.30 13.67 -3.18
C ARG A 139 16.97 12.35 -3.56
N ASN A 140 18.21 12.16 -3.14
CA ASN A 140 19.08 11.05 -3.58
C ASN A 140 19.19 9.91 -2.57
N HIS A 141 18.53 10.01 -1.42
CA HIS A 141 18.59 9.01 -0.36
C HIS A 141 17.19 8.70 0.16
N LEU A 142 16.69 7.53 -0.17
CA LEU A 142 15.40 7.03 0.33
C LEU A 142 15.62 5.97 1.40
N LEU A 143 14.75 5.95 2.39
CA LEU A 143 14.75 4.95 3.46
C LEU A 143 13.81 3.80 3.07
N VAL A 144 14.33 2.59 3.04
CA VAL A 144 13.61 1.36 2.73
C VAL A 144 13.49 0.52 3.99
N ALA A 145 12.26 0.30 4.43
CA ALA A 145 11.95 -0.55 5.57
C ALA A 145 11.80 -2.01 5.14
N PRO A 146 12.60 -2.94 5.68
CA PRO A 146 12.40 -4.37 5.48
C PRO A 146 11.19 -4.81 6.27
N ILE A 147 10.04 -4.91 5.63
CA ILE A 147 8.77 -5.29 6.26
C ILE A 147 8.50 -6.79 6.13
N GLN A 148 7.68 -7.32 7.03
CA GLN A 148 7.00 -8.60 6.85
C GLN A 148 5.58 -8.36 6.34
N ASN A 149 4.73 -7.68 7.12
CA ASN A 149 3.45 -7.18 6.70
C ASN A 149 3.29 -5.76 7.25
N ALA A 150 2.60 -4.89 6.52
CA ALA A 150 2.46 -3.50 6.92
C ALA A 150 1.04 -2.94 6.70
N LEU A 151 0.72 -1.90 7.45
CA LEU A 151 -0.46 -1.08 7.24
C LEU A 151 -0.02 0.36 6.96
N ILE A 152 -0.58 0.95 5.92
CA ILE A 152 -0.44 2.36 5.61
C ILE A 152 -1.79 3.03 5.86
N VAL A 153 -1.83 3.99 6.79
CA VAL A 153 -3.02 4.75 7.14
C VAL A 153 -2.85 6.19 6.69
N GLY A 154 -3.78 6.66 5.88
CA GLY A 154 -3.74 8.03 5.42
C GLY A 154 -5.01 8.45 4.70
N GLY A 155 -5.57 9.60 5.05
CA GLY A 155 -6.75 10.16 4.42
C GLY A 155 -6.59 10.41 2.92
N THR A 156 -7.66 10.79 2.25
CA THR A 156 -7.61 11.17 0.83
C THR A 156 -6.66 12.35 0.63
N GLY A 157 -5.78 12.27 -0.39
CA GLY A 157 -4.78 13.31 -0.65
C GLY A 157 -3.58 13.31 0.30
N SER A 158 -3.45 12.34 1.20
CA SER A 158 -2.31 12.25 2.13
C SER A 158 -1.01 11.73 1.52
N GLY A 159 -0.92 11.59 0.21
CA GLY A 159 0.30 11.16 -0.47
C GLY A 159 0.60 9.66 -0.38
N LYS A 160 -0.35 8.80 0.00
CA LYS A 160 -0.14 7.34 0.10
C LYS A 160 0.49 6.76 -1.16
N THR A 161 -0.11 7.04 -2.31
CA THR A 161 0.37 6.56 -3.61
C THR A 161 1.68 7.23 -3.99
N THR A 162 1.74 8.56 -3.94
CA THR A 162 2.88 9.33 -4.45
C THR A 162 4.11 9.33 -3.55
N SER A 163 3.96 9.21 -2.23
CA SER A 163 5.09 9.28 -1.28
C SER A 163 5.52 7.94 -0.72
N VAL A 164 4.67 6.89 -0.83
CA VAL A 164 4.98 5.57 -0.27
C VAL A 164 4.85 4.47 -1.32
N LEU A 165 3.66 4.26 -1.92
CA LEU A 165 3.43 3.08 -2.77
C LEU A 165 4.23 3.11 -4.08
N ALA A 166 4.16 4.21 -4.84
CA ALA A 166 4.87 4.31 -6.11
C ALA A 166 6.40 4.28 -5.94
N PRO A 167 7.02 5.03 -5.00
CA PRO A 167 8.44 4.86 -4.69
C PRO A 167 8.79 3.43 -4.25
N SER A 168 7.91 2.75 -3.48
CA SER A 168 8.12 1.36 -3.05
C SER A 168 8.04 0.38 -4.21
N GLN A 169 7.08 0.55 -5.10
CA GLN A 169 6.96 -0.28 -6.30
C GLN A 169 8.23 -0.18 -7.16
N ILE A 170 8.75 1.04 -7.36
CA ILE A 170 10.00 1.25 -8.10
C ILE A 170 11.19 0.64 -7.35
N ALA A 171 11.27 0.82 -6.02
CA ALA A 171 12.32 0.21 -5.20
C ALA A 171 12.31 -1.32 -5.28
N LEU A 172 11.12 -1.95 -5.33
CA LEU A 172 10.95 -3.38 -5.51
C LEU A 172 11.37 -3.82 -6.93
N ILE A 173 11.05 -3.02 -7.96
CA ILE A 173 11.49 -3.25 -9.33
C ILE A 173 13.02 -3.15 -9.43
N GLU A 174 13.64 -2.18 -8.76
CA GLU A 174 15.09 -1.96 -8.73
C GLU A 174 15.84 -2.79 -7.68
N SER A 175 15.15 -3.75 -7.03
CA SER A 175 15.76 -4.53 -5.96
C SER A 175 16.91 -5.41 -6.45
N GLU A 176 18.02 -5.42 -5.69
CA GLU A 176 19.18 -6.30 -5.89
C GLU A 176 18.75 -7.78 -5.83
N THR A 177 17.92 -8.13 -4.85
CA THR A 177 17.27 -9.43 -4.80
C THR A 177 15.99 -9.36 -5.64
N PRO A 178 15.87 -10.12 -6.74
CA PRO A 178 14.66 -10.11 -7.55
C PRO A 178 13.43 -10.45 -6.73
N VAL A 179 12.43 -9.58 -6.79
CA VAL A 179 11.12 -9.78 -6.13
C VAL A 179 10.00 -9.68 -7.16
N SER A 180 8.89 -10.29 -6.86
CA SER A 180 7.64 -10.13 -7.61
C SER A 180 6.67 -9.24 -6.86
N THR A 181 5.74 -8.61 -7.57
CA THR A 181 4.70 -7.77 -6.95
C THR A 181 3.31 -8.21 -7.39
N PHE A 182 2.36 -8.10 -6.47
CA PHE A 182 0.93 -8.26 -6.71
C PHE A 182 0.24 -6.99 -6.20
N THR A 183 -0.17 -6.13 -7.11
CA THR A 183 -0.67 -4.79 -6.79
C THR A 183 -2.16 -4.69 -7.10
N LEU A 184 -2.97 -4.43 -6.08
CA LEU A 184 -4.35 -3.97 -6.27
C LEU A 184 -4.30 -2.45 -6.46
N ASP A 185 -4.72 -1.99 -7.62
CA ASP A 185 -4.58 -0.62 -8.10
C ASP A 185 -5.92 -0.15 -8.70
N PRO A 186 -6.90 0.22 -7.86
CA PRO A 186 -8.27 0.51 -8.32
C PRO A 186 -8.31 1.57 -9.44
N LYS A 187 -7.45 2.56 -9.37
CA LYS A 187 -7.40 3.67 -10.33
C LYS A 187 -6.45 3.43 -11.50
N GLY A 188 -5.58 2.43 -11.41
CA GLY A 188 -4.53 2.17 -12.41
C GLY A 188 -3.37 3.17 -12.36
N GLU A 189 -3.22 3.94 -11.28
CA GLU A 189 -2.15 4.92 -11.13
C GLU A 189 -0.78 4.26 -11.02
N LEU A 190 -0.66 3.22 -10.19
CA LEU A 190 0.60 2.47 -10.02
C LEU A 190 0.99 1.74 -11.30
N TYR A 191 0.02 1.14 -12.00
CA TYR A 191 0.26 0.53 -13.30
C TYR A 191 0.81 1.55 -14.31
N ASN A 192 0.14 2.69 -14.46
CA ASN A 192 0.56 3.71 -15.41
C ASN A 192 1.97 4.24 -15.11
N LEU A 193 2.30 4.43 -13.83
CA LEU A 193 3.61 4.92 -13.39
C LEU A 193 4.74 3.90 -13.58
N THR A 194 4.49 2.61 -13.30
CA THR A 194 5.59 1.68 -13.04
C THR A 194 5.67 0.48 -13.98
N ALA A 195 4.60 0.19 -14.74
CA ALA A 195 4.54 -1.02 -15.57
C ALA A 195 5.57 -1.02 -16.71
N ARG A 196 5.79 0.12 -17.39
CA ARG A 196 6.82 0.24 -18.43
C ARG A 196 8.20 -0.05 -17.87
N HIS A 197 8.54 0.57 -16.74
CA HIS A 197 9.81 0.35 -16.06
C HIS A 197 10.00 -1.10 -15.60
N ALA A 198 8.92 -1.76 -15.15
CA ALA A 198 8.94 -3.18 -14.82
C ALA A 198 9.23 -4.06 -16.05
N MET A 199 8.61 -3.76 -17.20
CA MET A 199 8.90 -4.46 -18.48
C MET A 199 10.36 -4.29 -18.90
N GLU A 200 10.85 -3.06 -18.87
CA GLU A 200 12.24 -2.73 -19.21
C GLU A 200 13.25 -3.42 -18.28
N SER A 201 12.88 -3.65 -17.02
CA SER A 201 13.67 -4.42 -16.06
C SER A 201 13.60 -5.94 -16.23
N GLY A 202 12.89 -6.44 -17.25
CA GLY A 202 12.75 -7.87 -17.57
C GLY A 202 11.72 -8.63 -16.72
N ALA A 203 10.78 -7.96 -16.04
CA ALA A 203 9.69 -8.61 -15.36
C ALA A 203 8.54 -8.96 -16.32
N LYS A 204 7.88 -10.11 -16.11
CA LYS A 204 6.59 -10.40 -16.76
C LYS A 204 5.55 -9.46 -16.15
N VAL A 205 5.05 -8.51 -16.92
CA VAL A 205 3.98 -7.61 -16.48
C VAL A 205 2.64 -8.16 -16.91
N VAL A 206 1.74 -8.31 -15.94
CA VAL A 206 0.37 -8.79 -16.13
C VAL A 206 -0.58 -7.70 -15.63
N MET A 207 -1.62 -7.43 -16.42
CA MET A 207 -2.68 -6.48 -16.08
C MET A 207 -4.04 -7.17 -16.17
N ILE A 208 -4.69 -7.34 -15.05
CA ILE A 208 -6.09 -7.78 -14.97
C ILE A 208 -6.95 -6.54 -14.72
N ASP A 209 -7.72 -6.13 -15.72
CA ASP A 209 -8.58 -4.94 -15.65
C ASP A 209 -10.04 -5.35 -15.67
N PHE A 210 -10.67 -5.41 -14.51
CA PHE A 210 -12.10 -5.69 -14.39
C PHE A 210 -13.00 -4.54 -14.87
N SER A 211 -12.42 -3.37 -15.15
CA SER A 211 -13.15 -2.20 -15.67
C SER A 211 -13.09 -2.10 -17.20
N ASP A 212 -12.11 -2.75 -17.84
CA ASP A 212 -11.94 -2.78 -19.30
C ASP A 212 -11.30 -4.10 -19.77
N SER A 213 -12.12 -5.07 -20.12
CA SER A 213 -11.68 -6.40 -20.57
C SER A 213 -10.90 -6.36 -21.90
N LYS A 214 -11.05 -5.30 -22.72
CA LYS A 214 -10.39 -5.19 -24.03
C LYS A 214 -8.88 -5.01 -23.92
N THR A 215 -8.43 -4.42 -22.84
CA THR A 215 -7.00 -4.22 -22.57
C THR A 215 -6.46 -5.16 -21.49
N SER A 216 -7.34 -5.99 -20.90
CA SER A 216 -6.99 -6.93 -19.83
C SER A 216 -6.30 -8.19 -20.37
N ASP A 217 -5.40 -8.76 -19.58
CA ASP A 217 -5.00 -10.15 -19.69
C ASP A 217 -6.14 -11.05 -19.22
N GLY A 218 -6.17 -12.29 -19.71
CA GLY A 218 -7.18 -13.27 -19.34
C GLY A 218 -6.89 -13.94 -18.01
N TRP A 219 -7.93 -14.10 -17.23
CA TRP A 219 -7.95 -14.94 -16.03
C TRP A 219 -9.14 -15.88 -16.09
N LEU A 220 -8.87 -17.18 -16.13
CA LEU A 220 -9.89 -18.21 -16.15
C LEU A 220 -10.15 -18.71 -14.72
N PRO A 221 -11.28 -18.31 -14.08
CA PRO A 221 -11.58 -18.70 -12.70
C PRO A 221 -11.64 -20.20 -12.46
N LEU A 222 -12.06 -20.98 -13.47
CA LEU A 222 -12.13 -22.44 -13.40
C LEU A 222 -10.79 -23.14 -13.65
N GLN A 223 -9.72 -22.41 -14.02
CA GLN A 223 -8.43 -23.02 -14.34
C GLN A 223 -7.89 -23.95 -13.25
N PRO A 224 -7.94 -23.60 -11.96
CA PRO A 224 -7.50 -24.53 -10.90
C PRO A 224 -8.29 -25.85 -10.87
N ALA A 225 -9.60 -25.81 -11.10
CA ALA A 225 -10.43 -26.99 -11.16
C ALA A 225 -10.14 -27.85 -12.40
N ILE A 226 -9.90 -27.21 -13.53
CA ILE A 226 -9.49 -27.88 -14.79
C ILE A 226 -8.13 -28.56 -14.61
N ASP A 227 -7.17 -27.86 -14.01
CA ASP A 227 -5.84 -28.41 -13.72
C ASP A 227 -5.92 -29.59 -12.76
N CYS A 228 -6.80 -29.55 -11.75
CA CYS A 228 -7.08 -30.69 -10.88
C CYS A 228 -7.66 -31.87 -11.68
N ALA A 229 -8.68 -31.65 -12.50
CA ALA A 229 -9.30 -32.70 -13.30
C ALA A 229 -8.29 -33.39 -14.24
N LYS A 230 -7.35 -32.62 -14.79
CA LYS A 230 -6.29 -33.11 -15.68
C LYS A 230 -5.05 -33.66 -14.94
N GLY A 231 -4.94 -33.45 -13.63
CA GLY A 231 -3.76 -33.87 -12.85
C GLY A 231 -2.46 -33.14 -13.24
N VAL A 232 -2.56 -31.85 -13.64
CA VAL A 232 -1.42 -31.04 -14.11
C VAL A 232 -1.09 -29.90 -13.15
N ASN A 233 0.06 -29.27 -13.33
CA ASN A 233 0.51 -28.11 -12.53
C ASN A 233 0.54 -28.42 -11.00
N GLY A 234 0.99 -29.61 -10.60
CA GLY A 234 1.07 -30.03 -9.21
C GLY A 234 -0.29 -30.18 -8.50
N ARG A 235 -1.40 -30.23 -9.26
CA ARG A 235 -2.76 -30.42 -8.74
C ARG A 235 -3.23 -31.84 -8.90
N ARG A 236 -4.13 -32.27 -8.03
CA ARG A 236 -4.67 -33.65 -8.03
C ARG A 236 -6.19 -33.63 -8.22
N PRO A 237 -6.76 -34.68 -8.86
CA PRO A 237 -8.22 -34.76 -9.10
C PRO A 237 -9.07 -34.70 -7.82
N ASP A 238 -8.58 -35.25 -6.71
CA ASP A 238 -9.26 -35.21 -5.40
C ASP A 238 -9.36 -33.80 -4.78
N GLU A 239 -8.60 -32.83 -5.27
CA GLU A 239 -8.61 -31.43 -4.81
C GLU A 239 -9.66 -30.56 -5.55
N MET A 240 -10.14 -31.00 -6.71
CA MET A 240 -11.09 -30.23 -7.54
C MET A 240 -12.33 -29.74 -6.77
N PRO A 241 -12.99 -30.53 -5.91
CA PRO A 241 -14.15 -30.06 -5.15
C PRO A 241 -13.82 -28.93 -4.17
N ALA A 242 -12.59 -28.90 -3.63
CA ALA A 242 -12.15 -27.83 -2.72
C ALA A 242 -11.92 -26.51 -3.48
N GLU A 243 -11.27 -26.55 -4.63
CA GLU A 243 -11.04 -25.39 -5.49
C GLU A 243 -12.37 -24.77 -5.94
N ILE A 244 -13.32 -25.59 -6.35
CA ILE A 244 -14.65 -25.13 -6.77
C ILE A 244 -15.43 -24.53 -5.58
N ARG A 245 -15.35 -25.11 -4.37
CA ARG A 245 -16.03 -24.56 -3.19
C ARG A 245 -15.51 -23.17 -2.81
N ILE A 246 -14.20 -22.94 -2.93
CA ILE A 246 -13.61 -21.60 -2.70
C ILE A 246 -14.22 -20.60 -3.68
N LEU A 247 -14.31 -20.96 -4.94
CA LEU A 247 -14.91 -20.11 -5.97
C LEU A 247 -16.41 -19.90 -5.72
N ALA A 248 -17.15 -20.95 -5.37
CA ALA A 248 -18.58 -20.89 -5.07
C ALA A 248 -18.89 -19.97 -3.88
N SER A 249 -18.11 -20.07 -2.78
CA SER A 249 -18.34 -19.22 -1.60
C SER A 249 -18.10 -17.75 -1.89
N THR A 250 -17.18 -17.44 -2.78
CA THR A 250 -16.84 -16.06 -3.12
C THR A 250 -17.80 -15.47 -4.17
N LEU A 251 -18.14 -16.23 -5.22
CA LEU A 251 -19.03 -15.73 -6.27
C LEU A 251 -20.51 -15.69 -5.86
N ILE A 252 -20.90 -16.53 -4.89
CA ILE A 252 -22.25 -16.59 -4.33
C ILE A 252 -22.15 -16.29 -2.83
N PRO A 253 -21.94 -15.02 -2.45
CA PRO A 253 -21.77 -14.65 -1.04
C PRO A 253 -23.08 -14.82 -0.25
N ASP A 254 -22.94 -15.03 1.06
CA ASP A 254 -24.09 -15.02 1.95
C ASP A 254 -24.73 -13.64 1.96
N ARG A 255 -25.89 -13.51 1.31
CA ARG A 255 -26.75 -12.36 1.53
C ARG A 255 -27.37 -12.54 2.92
N HIS A 256 -27.50 -11.46 3.68
CA HIS A 256 -28.14 -11.49 5.02
C HIS A 256 -29.64 -11.83 4.92
N GLU A 257 -29.96 -12.95 4.31
CA GLU A 257 -31.31 -13.46 4.10
C GLU A 257 -31.72 -14.34 5.28
N SER A 258 -32.99 -14.31 5.58
CA SER A 258 -33.61 -15.09 6.63
C SER A 258 -33.54 -16.62 6.41
N SER A 259 -33.11 -17.07 5.23
CA SER A 259 -32.98 -18.49 4.89
C SER A 259 -31.73 -18.81 4.06
N PRO A 260 -30.66 -19.35 4.67
CA PRO A 260 -29.43 -19.71 3.97
C PRO A 260 -29.57 -20.91 3.02
N ILE A 261 -30.73 -21.59 3.01
CA ILE A 261 -30.95 -22.78 2.20
C ILE A 261 -30.81 -22.48 0.68
N TRP A 262 -31.31 -21.32 0.24
CA TRP A 262 -31.27 -20.92 -1.17
C TRP A 262 -29.84 -20.66 -1.66
N THR A 263 -29.06 -19.93 -0.87
CA THR A 263 -27.65 -19.65 -1.17
C THR A 263 -26.81 -20.92 -1.16
N ASN A 264 -27.01 -21.81 -0.20
CA ASN A 264 -26.27 -23.07 -0.13
C ASN A 264 -26.63 -24.01 -1.27
N ALA A 265 -27.89 -24.10 -1.66
CA ALA A 265 -28.32 -24.91 -2.79
C ALA A 265 -27.77 -24.34 -4.13
N ALA A 266 -27.78 -23.02 -4.31
CA ALA A 266 -27.14 -22.36 -5.45
C ALA A 266 -25.63 -22.67 -5.54
N ARG A 267 -24.92 -22.67 -4.39
CA ARG A 267 -23.50 -23.07 -4.31
C ARG A 267 -23.30 -24.54 -4.68
N ILE A 268 -24.19 -25.43 -4.26
CA ILE A 268 -24.14 -26.86 -4.63
C ILE A 268 -24.36 -27.03 -6.12
N LEU A 269 -25.38 -26.36 -6.69
CA LEU A 269 -25.66 -26.38 -8.13
C LEU A 269 -24.46 -25.84 -8.92
N PHE A 270 -23.92 -24.67 -8.55
CA PHE A 270 -22.69 -24.12 -9.14
C PHE A 270 -21.53 -25.11 -9.08
N SER A 271 -21.33 -25.75 -7.93
CA SER A 271 -20.22 -26.67 -7.74
C SER A 271 -20.35 -27.92 -8.62
N GLY A 272 -21.54 -28.45 -8.75
CA GLY A 272 -21.83 -29.59 -9.62
C GLY A 272 -21.62 -29.28 -11.10
N LEU A 273 -22.14 -28.13 -11.55
CA LEU A 273 -21.97 -27.66 -12.94
C LEU A 273 -20.52 -27.31 -13.24
N SER A 274 -19.83 -26.62 -12.32
CA SER A 274 -18.40 -26.28 -12.49
C SER A 274 -17.52 -27.53 -12.55
N ALA A 275 -17.80 -28.54 -11.72
CA ALA A 275 -17.09 -29.80 -11.75
C ALA A 275 -17.34 -30.56 -13.09
N PHE A 276 -18.55 -30.52 -13.59
CA PHE A 276 -18.89 -31.06 -14.92
C PHE A 276 -18.12 -30.33 -16.02
N VAL A 277 -18.16 -29.01 -16.04
CA VAL A 277 -17.45 -28.17 -17.03
C VAL A 277 -15.94 -28.40 -16.98
N ALA A 278 -15.37 -28.53 -15.78
CA ALA A 278 -13.92 -28.73 -15.62
C ALA A 278 -13.44 -30.11 -16.06
N SER A 279 -14.24 -31.18 -15.86
CA SER A 279 -13.78 -32.57 -15.98
C SER A 279 -14.34 -33.34 -17.15
N SER A 280 -15.45 -32.88 -17.77
CA SER A 280 -16.11 -33.62 -18.85
C SER A 280 -15.32 -33.57 -20.17
N GLU A 281 -15.07 -34.74 -20.77
CA GLU A 281 -14.44 -34.83 -22.10
C GLU A 281 -15.35 -34.32 -23.24
N ARG A 282 -16.64 -34.16 -22.96
CA ARG A 282 -17.61 -33.65 -23.94
C ARG A 282 -17.46 -32.12 -24.13
N ILE A 283 -16.86 -31.42 -23.19
CA ILE A 283 -16.72 -29.97 -23.23
C ILE A 283 -15.35 -29.60 -23.77
N PRO A 284 -15.28 -28.92 -24.92
CA PRO A 284 -14.01 -28.43 -25.46
C PRO A 284 -13.30 -27.51 -24.46
N ASP A 285 -11.96 -27.52 -24.49
CA ASP A 285 -11.14 -26.76 -23.51
C ASP A 285 -11.46 -25.25 -23.53
N GLU A 286 -11.73 -24.68 -24.70
CA GLU A 286 -12.10 -23.27 -24.87
C GLU A 286 -13.46 -22.91 -24.25
N CYS A 287 -14.36 -23.90 -24.12
CA CYS A 287 -15.68 -23.73 -23.51
C CYS A 287 -15.69 -23.98 -21.98
N ARG A 288 -14.54 -24.32 -21.37
CA ARG A 288 -14.46 -24.57 -19.93
C ARG A 288 -14.37 -23.28 -19.13
N ASN A 289 -15.44 -22.48 -19.14
CA ASN A 289 -15.50 -21.16 -18.53
C ASN A 289 -16.82 -20.91 -17.79
N LEU A 290 -16.92 -19.77 -17.09
CA LEU A 290 -18.13 -19.42 -16.33
C LEU A 290 -19.35 -19.17 -17.19
N SER A 291 -19.20 -18.75 -18.45
CA SER A 291 -20.34 -18.55 -19.37
C SER A 291 -21.01 -19.88 -19.70
N THR A 292 -20.25 -20.97 -19.86
CA THR A 292 -20.79 -22.30 -20.00
C THR A 292 -21.52 -22.76 -18.72
N VAL A 293 -20.98 -22.46 -17.55
CA VAL A 293 -21.66 -22.77 -16.27
C VAL A 293 -23.00 -22.01 -16.18
N ALA A 294 -23.03 -20.74 -16.57
CA ALA A 294 -24.25 -19.92 -16.58
C ALA A 294 -25.30 -20.46 -17.60
N ALA A 295 -24.84 -20.83 -18.78
CA ALA A 295 -25.73 -21.45 -19.80
C ALA A 295 -26.36 -22.75 -19.30
N LEU A 296 -25.55 -23.62 -18.67
CA LEU A 296 -26.04 -24.86 -18.05
C LEU A 296 -27.01 -24.59 -16.89
N ALA A 297 -26.75 -23.58 -16.05
CA ALA A 297 -27.62 -23.21 -14.94
C ALA A 297 -28.99 -22.70 -15.41
N SER A 298 -29.07 -22.19 -16.62
CA SER A 298 -30.29 -21.67 -17.24
C SER A 298 -31.11 -22.74 -18.01
N MET A 299 -30.61 -23.99 -18.07
CA MET A 299 -31.30 -25.08 -18.76
C MET A 299 -32.54 -25.60 -17.97
N PRO A 300 -33.53 -26.19 -18.66
CA PRO A 300 -34.62 -26.87 -17.99
C PRO A 300 -34.15 -27.95 -17.04
N GLN A 301 -34.86 -28.12 -15.92
CA GLN A 301 -34.51 -29.09 -14.87
C GLN A 301 -34.37 -30.51 -15.44
N GLU A 302 -35.25 -30.92 -16.37
CA GLU A 302 -35.23 -32.25 -16.99
C GLU A 302 -33.93 -32.50 -17.76
N THR A 303 -33.37 -31.46 -18.36
CA THR A 303 -32.08 -31.54 -19.05
C THR A 303 -30.93 -31.77 -18.05
N LEU A 304 -30.95 -31.05 -16.94
CA LEU A 304 -29.94 -31.25 -15.88
C LEU A 304 -30.06 -32.61 -15.21
N GLN A 305 -31.27 -33.14 -15.04
CA GLN A 305 -31.50 -34.52 -14.58
C GLN A 305 -30.88 -35.54 -15.52
N LYS A 306 -31.10 -35.42 -16.83
CA LYS A 306 -30.49 -36.29 -17.83
C LYS A 306 -28.96 -36.24 -17.81
N ILE A 307 -28.41 -35.01 -17.78
CA ILE A 307 -26.94 -34.83 -17.63
C ILE A 307 -26.45 -35.57 -16.38
N THR A 308 -27.16 -35.39 -15.25
CA THR A 308 -26.78 -35.98 -13.95
C THR A 308 -26.80 -37.51 -13.99
N GLU A 309 -27.79 -38.12 -14.65
CA GLU A 309 -27.93 -39.56 -14.79
C GLU A 309 -26.80 -40.17 -15.65
N GLU A 310 -26.34 -39.44 -16.67
CA GLU A 310 -25.27 -39.87 -17.57
C GLU A 310 -23.86 -39.72 -16.95
N LEU A 311 -23.71 -38.95 -15.88
CA LEU A 311 -22.41 -38.78 -15.20
C LEU A 311 -21.95 -40.06 -14.50
N PRO A 312 -20.64 -40.34 -14.44
CA PRO A 312 -20.10 -41.50 -13.77
C PRO A 312 -20.52 -41.56 -12.29
N ILE A 313 -20.91 -42.75 -11.82
CA ILE A 313 -21.23 -42.99 -10.42
C ILE A 313 -19.99 -42.69 -9.58
N GLY A 314 -20.17 -41.91 -8.51
CA GLY A 314 -19.07 -41.50 -7.62
C GLY A 314 -18.31 -40.26 -8.08
N SER A 315 -18.60 -39.70 -9.27
CA SER A 315 -18.02 -38.41 -9.66
C SER A 315 -18.55 -37.28 -8.78
N SER A 316 -17.68 -36.29 -8.50
CA SER A 316 -18.04 -35.09 -7.72
C SER A 316 -19.21 -34.32 -8.37
N SER A 317 -19.22 -34.23 -9.69
CA SER A 317 -20.32 -33.59 -10.44
C SER A 317 -21.66 -34.29 -10.18
N ARG A 318 -21.71 -35.62 -10.33
CA ARG A 318 -22.94 -36.38 -10.11
C ARG A 318 -23.45 -36.26 -8.68
N GLN A 319 -22.54 -36.37 -7.70
CA GLN A 319 -22.89 -36.26 -6.29
C GLN A 319 -23.55 -34.91 -5.96
N GLN A 320 -22.97 -33.83 -6.46
CA GLN A 320 -23.47 -32.48 -6.20
C GLN A 320 -24.78 -32.20 -6.96
N LEU A 321 -24.83 -32.53 -8.25
CA LEU A 321 -26.02 -32.30 -9.07
C LEU A 321 -27.20 -33.14 -8.59
N SER A 322 -26.99 -34.39 -8.17
CA SER A 322 -28.06 -35.24 -7.63
C SER A 322 -28.72 -34.64 -6.40
N ALA A 323 -27.99 -33.84 -5.60
CA ALA A 323 -28.55 -33.21 -4.40
C ALA A 323 -29.57 -32.11 -4.71
N VAL A 324 -29.51 -31.52 -5.91
CA VAL A 324 -30.34 -30.35 -6.29
C VAL A 324 -31.19 -30.58 -7.53
N ALA A 325 -30.71 -31.30 -8.54
CA ALA A 325 -31.43 -31.51 -9.81
C ALA A 325 -32.75 -32.31 -9.67
N PHE A 326 -32.85 -33.15 -8.66
CA PHE A 326 -34.06 -33.96 -8.38
C PHE A 326 -34.97 -33.34 -7.29
N ALA A 327 -34.73 -32.09 -6.91
CA ALA A 327 -35.63 -31.36 -6.02
C ALA A 327 -36.97 -31.08 -6.70
N PRO A 328 -38.07 -30.83 -5.94
CA PRO A 328 -39.34 -30.39 -6.53
C PRO A 328 -39.11 -29.16 -7.43
N ALA A 329 -39.84 -29.10 -8.56
CA ALA A 329 -39.63 -28.08 -9.62
C ALA A 329 -39.66 -26.64 -9.09
N GLU A 330 -40.56 -26.31 -8.17
CA GLU A 330 -40.65 -25.00 -7.54
C GLU A 330 -39.40 -24.68 -6.71
N THR A 331 -38.90 -25.66 -5.96
CA THR A 331 -37.68 -25.53 -5.15
C THR A 331 -36.44 -25.38 -6.03
N PHE A 332 -36.34 -26.21 -7.07
CA PHE A 332 -35.23 -26.11 -8.02
C PHE A 332 -35.22 -24.76 -8.74
N GLY A 333 -36.38 -24.24 -9.15
CA GLY A 333 -36.52 -22.92 -9.76
C GLY A 333 -35.94 -21.81 -8.90
N GLY A 334 -36.13 -21.89 -7.57
CA GLY A 334 -35.52 -20.95 -6.62
C GLY A 334 -33.98 -21.04 -6.58
N PHE A 335 -33.42 -22.27 -6.60
CA PHE A 335 -31.96 -22.46 -6.62
C PHE A 335 -31.34 -21.95 -7.92
N ALA A 336 -31.93 -22.28 -9.07
CA ALA A 336 -31.47 -21.84 -10.37
C ALA A 336 -31.55 -20.30 -10.52
N THR A 337 -32.64 -19.68 -10.06
CA THR A 337 -32.79 -18.22 -10.08
C THR A 337 -31.70 -17.53 -9.26
N ASN A 338 -31.40 -18.03 -8.05
CA ASN A 338 -30.32 -17.48 -7.23
C ASN A 338 -28.96 -17.63 -7.89
N LEU A 339 -28.67 -18.79 -8.50
CA LEU A 339 -27.43 -19.02 -9.21
C LEU A 339 -27.30 -18.11 -10.42
N ASN A 340 -28.35 -18.04 -11.25
CA ASN A 340 -28.36 -17.20 -12.44
C ASN A 340 -28.14 -15.72 -12.10
N ALA A 341 -28.82 -15.21 -11.07
CA ALA A 341 -28.61 -13.85 -10.58
C ALA A 341 -27.18 -13.58 -10.07
N ALA A 342 -26.51 -14.61 -9.56
CA ALA A 342 -25.10 -14.48 -9.15
C ALA A 342 -24.13 -14.54 -10.35
N LEU A 343 -24.46 -15.28 -11.40
CA LEU A 343 -23.58 -15.48 -12.56
C LEU A 343 -23.81 -14.47 -13.70
N ASP A 344 -24.96 -13.79 -13.72
CA ASP A 344 -25.32 -12.81 -14.76
C ASP A 344 -24.22 -11.79 -15.06
N PRO A 345 -23.58 -11.13 -14.07
CA PRO A 345 -22.51 -10.17 -14.34
C PRO A 345 -21.28 -10.78 -15.02
N TYR A 346 -21.08 -12.09 -14.90
CA TYR A 346 -19.88 -12.79 -15.39
C TYR A 346 -20.09 -13.37 -16.80
N ALA A 347 -21.33 -13.54 -17.19
CA ALA A 347 -21.72 -13.92 -18.55
C ALA A 347 -21.80 -12.71 -19.49
N ASP A 348 -21.74 -11.47 -18.97
CA ASP A 348 -21.79 -10.25 -19.78
C ASP A 348 -20.69 -10.25 -20.85
N PRO A 349 -21.05 -9.95 -22.12
CA PRO A 349 -20.10 -9.91 -23.24
C PRO A 349 -18.93 -8.94 -23.03
N SER A 350 -19.07 -7.94 -22.16
CA SER A 350 -18.00 -7.01 -21.83
C SER A 350 -16.94 -7.61 -20.87
N VAL A 351 -17.28 -8.65 -20.12
CA VAL A 351 -16.43 -9.25 -19.09
C VAL A 351 -16.03 -10.69 -19.42
N SER A 352 -16.96 -11.49 -19.94
CA SER A 352 -16.77 -12.92 -20.18
C SER A 352 -15.55 -13.29 -21.04
N PRO A 353 -15.12 -12.48 -22.04
CA PRO A 353 -13.94 -12.80 -22.83
C PRO A 353 -12.65 -12.85 -22.02
N MET A 354 -12.52 -12.02 -20.99
CA MET A 354 -11.34 -12.07 -20.13
C MET A 354 -11.39 -13.26 -19.15
N LEU A 355 -12.60 -13.72 -18.78
CA LEU A 355 -12.82 -14.85 -17.88
C LEU A 355 -12.77 -16.22 -18.59
N SER A 356 -12.55 -16.24 -19.89
CA SER A 356 -12.45 -17.47 -20.71
C SER A 356 -11.02 -17.80 -21.14
N ARG A 357 -10.03 -16.97 -20.78
CA ARG A 357 -8.62 -17.15 -21.16
C ARG A 357 -7.72 -17.22 -19.94
N SER A 358 -6.62 -17.93 -20.05
CA SER A 358 -5.62 -18.12 -19.01
C SER A 358 -4.26 -17.51 -19.41
N ASP A 359 -4.23 -16.18 -19.66
CA ASP A 359 -2.98 -15.45 -19.95
C ASP A 359 -2.13 -15.29 -18.68
N TYR A 360 -2.77 -15.28 -17.53
CA TYR A 360 -2.17 -15.21 -16.21
C TYR A 360 -2.38 -16.49 -15.40
N ARG A 361 -1.32 -16.94 -14.77
CA ARG A 361 -1.33 -18.06 -13.80
C ARG A 361 -0.54 -17.68 -12.55
N PRO A 362 -1.08 -17.88 -11.35
CA PRO A 362 -0.32 -17.62 -10.11
C PRO A 362 0.96 -18.46 -9.98
N GLU A 363 1.03 -19.63 -10.60
CA GLU A 363 2.21 -20.50 -10.65
C GLU A 363 3.41 -19.83 -11.34
N ASP A 364 3.21 -18.79 -12.14
CA ASP A 364 4.29 -18.06 -12.81
C ASP A 364 5.21 -17.32 -11.83
N PHE A 365 4.72 -16.99 -10.62
CA PHE A 365 5.54 -16.39 -9.57
C PHE A 365 6.69 -17.29 -9.10
N ALA A 366 6.55 -18.60 -9.21
CA ALA A 366 7.63 -19.53 -8.93
C ALA A 366 8.64 -19.62 -10.07
N LYS A 367 8.18 -19.47 -11.33
CA LYS A 367 8.99 -19.61 -12.53
C LYS A 367 9.82 -18.39 -12.85
N GLY A 368 9.26 -17.19 -12.68
CA GLY A 368 9.88 -15.94 -13.07
C GLY A 368 9.52 -14.77 -12.16
N ARG A 369 10.07 -13.61 -12.50
CA ARG A 369 9.72 -12.34 -11.87
C ARG A 369 8.43 -11.82 -12.51
N VAL A 370 7.40 -11.62 -11.70
CA VAL A 370 6.07 -11.16 -12.13
C VAL A 370 5.73 -9.85 -11.43
N CYS A 371 5.27 -8.88 -12.20
CA CYS A 371 4.59 -7.68 -11.71
C CYS A 371 3.13 -7.74 -12.15
N LEU A 372 2.28 -8.18 -11.24
CA LEU A 372 0.83 -8.28 -11.44
C LEU A 372 0.15 -7.02 -10.94
N TYR A 373 -0.65 -6.40 -11.80
CA TYR A 373 -1.51 -5.27 -11.48
C TYR A 373 -2.97 -5.68 -11.69
N VAL A 374 -3.81 -5.32 -10.75
CA VAL A 374 -5.25 -5.60 -10.78
C VAL A 374 -6.00 -4.30 -10.63
N LYS A 375 -6.70 -3.92 -11.69
CA LYS A 375 -7.54 -2.73 -11.72
C LYS A 375 -9.01 -3.11 -11.63
N PHE A 376 -9.75 -2.35 -10.85
CA PHE A 376 -11.19 -2.54 -10.66
C PHE A 376 -11.86 -1.21 -10.35
N ASN A 377 -13.14 -1.10 -10.66
CA ASN A 377 -13.89 0.11 -10.37
C ASN A 377 -14.53 0.01 -8.98
N GLY A 378 -13.93 0.63 -7.98
CA GLY A 378 -14.41 0.64 -6.60
C GLY A 378 -15.81 1.26 -6.36
N GLY A 379 -16.45 1.77 -7.41
CA GLY A 379 -17.82 2.27 -7.37
C GLY A 379 -18.88 1.28 -7.90
N SER A 380 -18.45 0.14 -8.48
CA SER A 380 -19.35 -0.87 -9.05
C SER A 380 -19.24 -2.17 -8.26
N THR A 381 -20.31 -2.57 -7.58
CA THR A 381 -20.34 -3.80 -6.78
C THR A 381 -20.53 -5.07 -7.60
N ALA A 382 -20.87 -4.94 -8.89
CA ALA A 382 -21.22 -6.09 -9.72
C ALA A 382 -20.07 -7.09 -9.92
N LEU A 383 -18.82 -6.61 -10.00
CA LEU A 383 -17.63 -7.43 -10.22
C LEU A 383 -16.77 -7.62 -8.96
N ASP A 384 -17.20 -7.09 -7.83
CA ASP A 384 -16.45 -7.16 -6.56
C ASP A 384 -16.15 -8.59 -6.13
N ALA A 385 -17.11 -9.50 -6.33
CA ALA A 385 -16.93 -10.91 -6.02
C ALA A 385 -15.84 -11.57 -6.89
N LEU A 386 -15.72 -11.16 -8.17
CA LEU A 386 -14.63 -11.64 -9.04
C LEU A 386 -13.27 -11.16 -8.56
N VAL A 387 -13.15 -9.89 -8.16
CA VAL A 387 -11.90 -9.34 -7.61
C VAL A 387 -11.50 -10.11 -6.35
N SER A 388 -12.45 -10.36 -5.45
CA SER A 388 -12.21 -11.15 -4.23
C SER A 388 -11.82 -12.59 -4.52
N ALA A 389 -12.49 -13.24 -5.50
CA ALA A 389 -12.15 -14.58 -5.95
C ALA A 389 -10.74 -14.64 -6.57
N PHE A 390 -10.38 -13.63 -7.38
CA PHE A 390 -9.06 -13.51 -7.97
C PHE A 390 -7.96 -13.42 -6.90
N VAL A 391 -8.14 -12.54 -5.91
CA VAL A 391 -7.19 -12.36 -4.81
C VAL A 391 -7.06 -13.64 -3.99
N SER A 392 -8.18 -14.21 -3.58
CA SER A 392 -8.21 -15.44 -2.77
C SER A 392 -7.54 -16.62 -3.50
N GLN A 393 -7.88 -16.83 -4.77
CA GLN A 393 -7.31 -17.88 -5.63
C GLN A 393 -5.81 -17.69 -5.84
N THR A 394 -5.37 -16.44 -6.07
CA THR A 394 -3.95 -16.11 -6.22
C THR A 394 -3.17 -16.43 -4.96
N LEU A 395 -3.63 -15.95 -3.78
CA LEU A 395 -2.95 -16.18 -2.50
C LEU A 395 -2.89 -17.66 -2.13
N GLU A 396 -3.99 -18.39 -2.32
CA GLU A 396 -4.04 -19.82 -2.03
C GLU A 396 -3.11 -20.61 -2.96
N THR A 397 -3.06 -20.26 -4.25
CA THR A 397 -2.14 -20.91 -5.19
C THR A 397 -0.68 -20.61 -4.86
N LEU A 398 -0.33 -19.37 -4.49
CA LEU A 398 1.03 -19.02 -4.05
C LEU A 398 1.45 -19.83 -2.82
N ARG A 399 0.53 -20.01 -1.85
CA ARG A 399 0.76 -20.86 -0.68
C ARG A 399 1.01 -22.30 -1.08
N ARG A 400 0.13 -22.88 -1.91
CA ARG A 400 0.22 -24.27 -2.38
C ARG A 400 1.53 -24.53 -3.15
N VAL A 401 1.87 -23.64 -4.07
CA VAL A 401 3.12 -23.74 -4.85
C VAL A 401 4.35 -23.66 -3.93
N ALA A 402 4.36 -22.76 -2.96
CA ALA A 402 5.44 -22.66 -2.00
C ALA A 402 5.59 -23.97 -1.22
N GLU A 403 4.49 -24.52 -0.70
CA GLU A 403 4.51 -25.75 0.11
C GLU A 403 4.91 -27.00 -0.69
N ARG A 404 4.38 -27.17 -1.89
CA ARG A 404 4.52 -28.42 -2.64
C ARG A 404 5.66 -28.44 -3.64
N GLU A 405 5.96 -27.29 -4.22
CA GLU A 405 6.89 -27.21 -5.35
C GLU A 405 8.20 -26.51 -4.99
N CYS A 406 8.20 -25.70 -3.92
CA CYS A 406 9.33 -24.84 -3.58
C CYS A 406 9.89 -25.06 -2.16
N GLY A 407 9.63 -26.22 -1.53
CA GLY A 407 10.18 -26.54 -0.21
C GLY A 407 9.70 -25.65 0.93
N GLY A 408 8.48 -25.12 0.83
CA GLY A 408 7.82 -24.29 1.85
C GLY A 408 7.95 -22.79 1.62
N ARG A 409 8.75 -22.32 0.64
CA ARG A 409 8.95 -20.92 0.36
C ARG A 409 9.17 -20.66 -1.13
N LEU A 410 8.51 -19.62 -1.65
CA LEU A 410 8.71 -19.20 -3.05
C LEU A 410 10.18 -18.80 -3.31
N PRO A 411 10.70 -19.06 -4.52
CA PRO A 411 12.08 -18.73 -4.88
C PRO A 411 12.37 -17.22 -4.81
N ARG A 412 11.32 -16.40 -4.98
CA ARG A 412 11.38 -14.94 -4.90
C ARG A 412 10.29 -14.45 -3.95
N PRO A 413 10.59 -13.47 -3.07
CA PRO A 413 9.55 -12.81 -2.28
C PRO A 413 8.49 -12.18 -3.18
N VAL A 414 7.23 -12.23 -2.75
CA VAL A 414 6.12 -11.57 -3.41
C VAL A 414 5.60 -10.46 -2.50
N TYR A 415 5.59 -9.22 -2.99
CA TYR A 415 5.02 -8.09 -2.27
C TYR A 415 3.61 -7.79 -2.79
N CYS A 416 2.62 -7.99 -1.94
CA CYS A 416 1.23 -7.66 -2.21
C CYS A 416 0.96 -6.23 -1.75
N LEU A 417 0.77 -5.31 -2.69
CA LEU A 417 0.46 -3.91 -2.42
C LEU A 417 -1.04 -3.70 -2.65
N PHE A 418 -1.82 -3.68 -1.58
CA PHE A 418 -3.28 -3.61 -1.66
C PHE A 418 -3.75 -2.17 -1.38
N GLU A 419 -3.78 -1.35 -2.44
CA GLU A 419 -4.31 0.00 -2.38
C GLU A 419 -5.82 -0.02 -2.16
N GLU A 420 -6.29 0.85 -1.27
CA GLU A 420 -7.70 0.97 -0.90
C GLU A 420 -8.35 -0.37 -0.47
N PHE A 421 -7.60 -1.17 0.29
CA PHE A 421 -7.98 -2.53 0.71
C PHE A 421 -9.40 -2.62 1.31
N ALA A 422 -9.84 -1.59 2.02
CA ALA A 422 -11.17 -1.56 2.62
C ALA A 422 -12.31 -1.27 1.61
N GLN A 423 -11.99 -0.91 0.36
CA GLN A 423 -13.00 -0.77 -0.70
C GLN A 423 -13.33 -2.09 -1.39
N LEU A 424 -12.49 -3.11 -1.18
CA LEU A 424 -12.81 -4.46 -1.61
C LEU A 424 -13.90 -5.06 -0.73
N PRO A 425 -14.78 -5.89 -1.31
CA PRO A 425 -15.63 -6.74 -0.50
C PRO A 425 -14.76 -7.66 0.36
N LYS A 426 -15.35 -8.16 1.43
CA LYS A 426 -14.67 -9.09 2.31
C LYS A 426 -14.07 -10.26 1.51
N ILE A 427 -12.76 -10.44 1.62
CA ILE A 427 -12.07 -11.63 1.10
C ILE A 427 -12.12 -12.70 2.18
N ASP A 428 -12.82 -13.78 1.89
CA ASP A 428 -12.98 -14.89 2.85
C ASP A 428 -11.63 -15.49 3.23
N GLY A 429 -11.44 -15.67 4.54
CA GLY A 429 -10.20 -16.23 5.08
C GLY A 429 -8.99 -15.31 5.05
N MET A 430 -9.15 -14.00 4.79
CA MET A 430 -8.04 -13.04 4.74
C MET A 430 -7.18 -13.08 6.02
N GLN A 431 -7.79 -13.22 7.20
CA GLN A 431 -7.07 -13.33 8.47
C GLN A 431 -6.14 -14.56 8.50
N LYS A 432 -6.52 -15.65 7.81
CA LYS A 432 -5.66 -16.85 7.67
C LYS A 432 -4.57 -16.61 6.63
N HIS A 433 -4.90 -15.99 5.48
CA HIS A 433 -3.93 -15.67 4.44
C HIS A 433 -2.79 -14.81 5.00
N VAL A 434 -3.10 -13.71 5.72
CA VAL A 434 -2.09 -12.81 6.29
C VAL A 434 -1.08 -13.54 7.18
N SER A 435 -1.56 -14.52 7.95
CA SER A 435 -0.71 -15.30 8.85
C SER A 435 0.12 -16.38 8.11
N ILE A 436 -0.51 -17.13 7.21
CA ILE A 436 0.07 -18.34 6.60
C ILE A 436 1.02 -17.99 5.44
N VAL A 437 0.62 -17.10 4.54
CA VAL A 437 1.42 -16.80 3.33
C VAL A 437 2.75 -16.11 3.62
N ARG A 438 2.89 -15.54 4.84
CA ARG A 438 4.16 -14.99 5.31
C ARG A 438 5.28 -16.04 5.28
N GLY A 439 5.01 -17.28 5.70
CA GLY A 439 5.94 -18.40 5.61
C GLY A 439 6.36 -18.69 4.18
N ALA A 440 5.43 -18.64 3.25
CA ALA A 440 5.65 -18.84 1.82
C ALA A 440 6.52 -17.76 1.16
N GLY A 441 6.86 -16.68 1.86
CA GLY A 441 7.64 -15.56 1.32
C GLY A 441 6.79 -14.43 0.75
N VAL A 442 5.48 -14.44 0.98
CA VAL A 442 4.58 -13.34 0.61
C VAL A 442 4.56 -12.29 1.71
N ARG A 443 4.59 -11.03 1.33
CA ARG A 443 4.56 -9.84 2.19
C ARG A 443 3.35 -9.00 1.84
N MET A 444 2.50 -8.70 2.80
CA MET A 444 1.27 -7.96 2.57
C MET A 444 1.38 -6.53 3.08
N VAL A 445 1.02 -5.59 2.22
CA VAL A 445 0.91 -4.17 2.52
C VAL A 445 -0.51 -3.75 2.29
N PHE A 446 -1.22 -3.48 3.36
CA PHE A 446 -2.59 -2.96 3.31
C PHE A 446 -2.56 -1.45 3.37
N VAL A 447 -3.35 -0.81 2.51
CA VAL A 447 -3.51 0.64 2.50
C VAL A 447 -4.97 0.97 2.72
N ALA A 448 -5.23 1.82 3.71
CA ALA A 448 -6.58 2.27 4.03
C ALA A 448 -6.57 3.76 4.36
N GLN A 449 -7.73 4.40 4.26
CA GLN A 449 -7.87 5.77 4.71
C GLN A 449 -7.86 5.82 6.25
N ASP A 450 -8.58 4.89 6.86
CA ASP A 450 -8.72 4.75 8.29
C ASP A 450 -8.76 3.27 8.70
N ARG A 451 -8.30 2.99 9.91
CA ARG A 451 -8.39 1.65 10.50
C ARG A 451 -9.83 1.16 10.63
N SER A 452 -10.75 2.05 10.97
CA SER A 452 -12.17 1.76 11.15
C SER A 452 -12.83 1.22 9.88
N GLN A 453 -12.34 1.57 8.68
CA GLN A 453 -12.84 1.03 7.42
C GLN A 453 -12.57 -0.48 7.31
N ILE A 454 -11.35 -0.92 7.66
CA ILE A 454 -11.02 -2.36 7.68
C ILE A 454 -11.85 -3.09 8.74
N GLU A 455 -12.05 -2.47 9.91
CA GLU A 455 -12.89 -3.02 10.98
C GLU A 455 -14.35 -3.19 10.54
N SER A 456 -14.87 -2.29 9.73
CA SER A 456 -16.26 -2.38 9.22
C SER A 456 -16.46 -3.56 8.26
N VAL A 457 -15.47 -3.85 7.40
CA VAL A 457 -15.49 -4.95 6.42
C VAL A 457 -15.26 -6.30 7.10
N TYR A 458 -14.20 -6.40 7.91
CA TYR A 458 -13.75 -7.67 8.48
C TYR A 458 -14.30 -7.96 9.88
N ARG A 459 -14.95 -6.99 10.53
CA ARG A 459 -15.65 -7.14 11.82
C ARG A 459 -14.80 -7.90 12.85
N SER A 460 -15.29 -9.05 13.33
CA SER A 460 -14.61 -9.90 14.32
C SER A 460 -13.26 -10.48 13.85
N GLU A 461 -12.98 -10.47 12.54
CA GLU A 461 -11.73 -10.97 11.97
C GLU A 461 -10.64 -9.89 11.90
N ALA A 462 -11.01 -8.60 11.93
CA ALA A 462 -10.10 -7.48 11.81
C ALA A 462 -8.95 -7.49 12.85
N PRO A 463 -9.17 -7.80 14.14
CA PRO A 463 -8.09 -7.91 15.10
C PRO A 463 -7.02 -8.94 14.71
N ALA A 464 -7.42 -10.07 14.13
CA ALA A 464 -6.47 -11.10 13.68
C ALA A 464 -5.64 -10.62 12.49
N ILE A 465 -6.21 -9.81 11.58
CA ILE A 465 -5.45 -9.16 10.50
C ILE A 465 -4.43 -8.21 11.12
N PHE A 466 -4.84 -7.27 11.97
CA PHE A 466 -3.96 -6.26 12.55
C PHE A 466 -2.82 -6.85 13.38
N ASN A 467 -3.06 -7.91 14.12
CA ASN A 467 -2.03 -8.59 14.94
C ASN A 467 -0.91 -9.23 14.11
N ASN A 468 -1.13 -9.41 12.81
CA ASN A 468 -0.12 -9.92 11.88
C ASN A 468 0.65 -8.82 11.13
N LEU A 469 0.40 -7.54 11.44
CA LEU A 469 1.09 -6.40 10.87
C LEU A 469 2.16 -5.91 11.84
N ASP A 470 3.42 -5.98 11.45
CA ASP A 470 4.56 -5.61 12.30
C ASP A 470 4.98 -4.14 12.14
N THR A 471 4.54 -3.51 11.06
CA THR A 471 4.87 -2.12 10.76
C THR A 471 3.60 -1.34 10.37
N THR A 472 3.42 -0.17 10.95
CA THR A 472 2.37 0.77 10.55
C THR A 472 2.97 2.11 10.14
N LEU A 473 2.60 2.60 8.97
CA LEU A 473 2.88 3.96 8.52
C LEU A 473 1.62 4.80 8.72
N PHE A 474 1.72 5.81 9.56
CA PHE A 474 0.65 6.79 9.78
C PHE A 474 1.00 8.08 9.06
N LEU A 475 0.22 8.45 8.06
CA LEU A 475 0.38 9.67 7.28
C LEU A 475 -0.56 10.78 7.76
N SER A 476 -1.84 10.43 7.90
CA SER A 476 -2.89 11.32 8.44
C SER A 476 -4.16 10.51 8.69
N SER A 477 -5.06 11.01 9.52
CA SER A 477 -6.43 10.49 9.64
C SER A 477 -7.34 11.55 10.25
N ASN A 478 -8.57 11.64 9.74
CA ASN A 478 -9.63 12.47 10.33
C ASN A 478 -10.57 11.63 11.21
N ASP A 479 -10.43 10.30 11.23
CA ASP A 479 -11.23 9.42 12.07
C ASP A 479 -10.73 9.42 13.51
N LEU A 480 -11.58 9.89 14.43
CA LEU A 480 -11.22 9.99 15.85
C LEU A 480 -10.92 8.63 16.51
N LYS A 481 -11.57 7.54 16.05
CA LYS A 481 -11.25 6.19 16.57
C LYS A 481 -9.84 5.79 16.20
N THR A 482 -9.48 5.98 14.95
CA THR A 482 -8.13 5.72 14.42
C THR A 482 -7.10 6.59 15.14
N CYS A 483 -7.34 7.89 15.29
CA CYS A 483 -6.45 8.79 16.02
C CYS A 483 -6.30 8.39 17.49
N LYS A 484 -7.38 7.99 18.16
CA LYS A 484 -7.34 7.52 19.55
C LYS A 484 -6.52 6.24 19.68
N HIS A 485 -6.73 5.26 18.79
CA HIS A 485 -5.96 4.03 18.75
C HIS A 485 -4.45 4.29 18.59
N TYR A 486 -4.06 5.14 17.63
CA TYR A 486 -2.65 5.44 17.42
C TYR A 486 -2.06 6.31 18.52
N SER A 487 -2.80 7.24 19.12
CA SER A 487 -2.37 7.96 20.31
C SER A 487 -2.00 7.01 21.47
N GLU A 488 -2.76 5.93 21.63
CA GLU A 488 -2.48 4.88 22.61
C GLU A 488 -1.28 4.02 22.22
N ALA A 489 -1.22 3.59 20.97
CA ALA A 489 -0.11 2.77 20.44
C ALA A 489 1.24 3.48 20.43
N LEU A 490 1.24 4.80 20.23
CA LEU A 490 2.45 5.64 20.29
C LEU A 490 2.98 5.81 21.71
N GLY A 491 2.14 5.55 22.74
CA GLY A 491 2.52 5.52 24.12
C GLY A 491 2.61 6.89 24.79
N SER A 492 3.12 6.88 26.02
CA SER A 492 3.25 8.05 26.88
C SER A 492 4.67 8.20 27.41
N TYR A 493 4.97 9.37 27.91
CA TYR A 493 6.22 9.70 28.57
C TYR A 493 5.98 10.54 29.84
N THR A 494 6.97 10.54 30.72
CA THR A 494 6.89 11.30 31.98
C THR A 494 7.26 12.76 31.76
N VAL A 495 6.41 13.67 32.24
CA VAL A 495 6.69 15.11 32.28
C VAL A 495 6.73 15.60 33.71
N GLU A 496 7.59 16.57 33.97
CA GLU A 496 7.75 17.25 35.25
C GLU A 496 7.13 18.64 35.16
N THR A 497 6.23 18.94 36.10
CA THR A 497 5.69 20.27 36.30
C THR A 497 6.30 20.86 37.55
N VAL A 498 6.91 22.03 37.42
CA VAL A 498 7.51 22.77 38.54
C VAL A 498 6.56 23.89 38.94
N GLN A 499 6.05 23.82 40.16
CA GLN A 499 5.23 24.88 40.74
C GLN A 499 6.11 25.68 41.70
N ASN A 500 6.24 26.99 41.47
CA ASN A 500 6.92 27.93 42.35
C ASN A 500 5.88 28.68 43.17
N SER A 501 5.78 28.41 44.44
CA SER A 501 4.95 29.17 45.36
C SER A 501 5.84 30.19 46.10
N ARG A 502 5.50 31.47 46.03
CA ARG A 502 6.12 32.54 46.79
C ARG A 502 5.15 33.10 47.79
N THR A 503 5.43 32.91 49.06
CA THR A 503 4.67 33.54 50.13
C THR A 503 5.44 34.81 50.54
N ARG A 504 4.83 36.01 50.39
CA ARG A 504 5.33 37.28 50.88
C ARG A 504 4.75 37.52 52.29
N GLY A 505 5.54 37.29 53.31
CA GLY A 505 5.26 37.82 54.66
C GLY A 505 5.99 39.14 54.86
N ALA A 506 5.55 39.95 55.82
CA ALA A 506 6.07 41.33 56.04
C ALA A 506 7.56 41.39 56.29
N ASN A 507 8.21 40.28 56.74
CA ASN A 507 9.65 40.25 57.07
C ASN A 507 10.39 38.98 56.57
N THR A 508 9.75 38.02 55.96
CA THR A 508 10.41 36.81 55.48
C THR A 508 9.69 36.30 54.21
N GLY A 509 10.37 36.31 53.08
CA GLY A 509 9.90 35.67 51.86
C GLY A 509 10.41 34.23 51.77
N SER A 510 9.53 33.22 51.77
CA SER A 510 9.92 31.87 51.46
C SER A 510 9.48 31.51 50.02
N SER A 511 10.37 30.85 49.29
CA SER A 511 10.07 30.30 47.94
C SER A 511 10.13 28.80 48.04
N THR A 512 8.99 28.13 47.83
CA THR A 512 8.92 26.69 47.78
C THR A 512 8.75 26.24 46.33
N GLN A 513 9.61 25.35 45.92
CA GLN A 513 9.54 24.73 44.59
C GLN A 513 9.04 23.30 44.76
N SER A 514 7.85 23.00 44.24
CA SER A 514 7.29 21.65 44.21
C SER A 514 7.43 21.08 42.80
N ARG A 515 7.89 19.84 42.70
CA ARG A 515 8.00 19.11 41.45
C ARG A 515 7.00 17.97 41.45
N THR A 516 6.15 17.93 40.45
CA THR A 516 5.14 16.88 40.30
C THR A 516 5.33 16.20 38.96
N LEU A 517 5.35 14.85 38.96
CA LEU A 517 5.45 14.04 37.75
C LEU A 517 4.06 13.70 37.26
N HIS A 518 3.87 13.77 35.96
CA HIS A 518 2.60 13.44 35.27
C HIS A 518 2.86 12.60 34.02
N GLU A 519 1.83 11.85 33.61
CA GLU A 519 1.79 11.20 32.32
C GLU A 519 1.45 12.22 31.22
N ALA A 520 2.18 12.17 30.11
CA ALA A 520 1.84 12.87 28.88
C ALA A 520 1.86 11.91 27.71
N ARG A 521 0.81 11.91 26.90
CA ARG A 521 0.77 11.17 25.64
C ARG A 521 1.81 11.73 24.68
N LEU A 522 2.50 10.86 23.92
CA LEU A 522 3.46 11.29 22.89
C LEU A 522 2.77 12.17 21.84
N PHE A 523 1.59 11.75 21.40
CA PHE A 523 0.64 12.54 20.62
C PHE A 523 -0.76 12.35 21.20
N ARG A 524 -1.52 13.43 21.32
CA ARG A 524 -2.94 13.33 21.62
C ARG A 524 -3.73 12.98 20.35
N PRO A 525 -4.94 12.41 20.45
CA PRO A 525 -5.78 12.15 19.30
C PRO A 525 -5.99 13.37 18.40
N GLU A 526 -6.16 14.55 19.02
CA GLU A 526 -6.38 15.81 18.30
C GLU A 526 -5.12 16.30 17.57
N ASP A 527 -3.93 15.95 18.06
CA ASP A 527 -2.66 16.26 17.41
C ASP A 527 -2.47 15.39 16.17
N LEU A 528 -2.85 14.10 16.24
CA LEU A 528 -2.84 13.17 15.11
C LEU A 528 -3.87 13.53 14.05
N ALA A 529 -5.07 13.98 14.46
CA ALA A 529 -6.10 14.45 13.52
C ALA A 529 -5.68 15.71 12.73
N LYS A 530 -4.71 16.46 13.26
CA LYS A 530 -4.12 17.64 12.61
C LYS A 530 -2.74 17.38 12.03
N TRP A 531 -2.32 16.12 11.99
CA TRP A 531 -1.01 15.76 11.48
C TRP A 531 -0.88 16.09 10.01
N ASP A 532 0.12 16.88 9.67
CA ASP A 532 0.44 17.21 8.28
C ASP A 532 1.39 16.16 7.71
N TRP A 533 0.89 15.33 6.83
CA TRP A 533 1.68 14.30 6.15
C TRP A 533 2.87 14.87 5.35
N GLN A 534 2.80 16.13 4.89
CA GLN A 534 3.90 16.81 4.21
C GLN A 534 5.07 17.09 5.15
N ALA A 535 4.80 17.23 6.45
CA ALA A 535 5.84 17.39 7.45
C ALA A 535 6.61 16.09 7.75
N GLY A 536 6.02 14.93 7.43
CA GLY A 536 6.65 13.64 7.60
C GLY A 536 5.67 12.50 7.87
N HIS A 537 6.21 11.28 7.82
CA HIS A 537 5.49 10.06 8.15
C HIS A 537 5.88 9.56 9.54
N LEU A 538 4.89 9.11 10.32
CA LEU A 538 5.13 8.37 11.55
C LEU A 538 5.16 6.87 11.24
N ILE A 539 6.19 6.19 11.70
CA ILE A 539 6.37 4.75 11.51
C ILE A 539 6.37 4.10 12.87
N ILE A 540 5.40 3.23 13.09
CA ILE A 540 5.32 2.38 14.29
C ILE A 540 5.85 1.02 13.87
N ASP A 541 7.00 0.65 14.41
CA ASP A 541 7.67 -0.60 14.09
C ASP A 541 8.16 -1.27 15.38
N ARG A 542 7.58 -2.42 15.69
CA ARG A 542 7.90 -3.23 16.89
C ARG A 542 7.95 -2.40 18.18
N GLY A 543 6.96 -1.52 18.36
CA GLY A 543 6.84 -0.68 19.54
C GLY A 543 7.75 0.55 19.57
N ASN A 544 8.58 0.78 18.54
CA ASN A 544 9.34 2.01 18.37
C ASN A 544 8.63 2.96 17.43
N VAL A 545 8.77 4.25 17.70
CA VAL A 545 8.18 5.33 16.90
C VAL A 545 9.29 6.07 16.15
N TYR A 546 9.22 6.03 14.83
CA TYR A 546 10.14 6.76 13.97
C TYR A 546 9.38 7.86 13.22
N ALA A 547 10.07 8.96 12.93
CA ALA A 547 9.57 10.00 12.05
C ALA A 547 10.60 10.25 10.95
N CYS A 548 10.16 10.24 9.70
CA CYS A 548 10.99 10.52 8.55
C CYS A 548 10.31 11.51 7.59
N SER A 549 11.11 12.16 6.73
CA SER A 549 10.60 13.15 5.79
C SER A 549 9.72 12.50 4.74
N SER A 550 8.56 13.08 4.48
CA SER A 550 7.73 12.73 3.32
C SER A 550 8.33 13.35 2.07
N LEU A 551 8.53 12.56 1.04
CA LEU A 551 9.03 13.00 -0.26
C LEU A 551 8.12 12.46 -1.37
N PRO A 552 7.36 13.31 -2.06
CA PRO A 552 6.60 12.90 -3.24
C PRO A 552 7.54 12.33 -4.31
N LEU A 553 7.07 11.32 -5.04
CA LEU A 553 7.86 10.62 -6.07
C LEU A 553 8.54 11.57 -7.05
N SER A 554 7.84 12.61 -7.52
CA SER A 554 8.37 13.63 -8.42
C SER A 554 9.59 14.37 -7.86
N LYS A 555 9.72 14.45 -6.54
CA LYS A 555 10.86 15.09 -5.86
C LYS A 555 11.97 14.11 -5.48
N THR A 556 11.94 12.88 -5.96
CA THR A 556 12.93 11.83 -5.67
C THR A 556 13.63 11.35 -6.93
N PHE A 557 14.80 10.76 -6.79
CA PHE A 557 15.48 10.12 -7.91
C PHE A 557 14.72 8.89 -8.44
N ALA A 558 13.85 8.28 -7.64
CA ALA A 558 12.98 7.20 -8.08
C ALA A 558 11.99 7.68 -9.15
N GLY A 559 11.51 8.92 -9.05
CA GLY A 559 10.72 9.55 -10.11
C GLY A 559 11.53 9.79 -11.40
N ASP A 560 12.80 10.12 -11.28
CA ASP A 560 13.68 10.28 -12.44
C ASP A 560 13.87 8.95 -13.20
N LEU A 561 13.93 7.80 -12.50
CA LEU A 561 14.06 6.46 -13.10
C LEU A 561 12.90 6.11 -14.05
N ILE A 562 11.72 6.65 -13.78
CA ILE A 562 10.52 6.42 -14.59
C ILE A 562 10.18 7.61 -15.51
N GLY A 563 11.07 8.59 -15.62
CA GLY A 563 10.93 9.71 -16.56
C GLY A 563 10.03 10.86 -16.07
N LEU A 564 9.79 11.01 -14.77
CA LEU A 564 9.03 12.16 -14.24
C LEU A 564 9.84 13.47 -14.30
N GLY A 565 11.17 13.41 -14.17
CA GLY A 565 12.04 14.58 -14.32
C GLY A 565 11.75 15.74 -13.36
N GLY A 566 11.14 15.48 -12.22
CA GLY A 566 10.72 16.50 -11.24
C GLY A 566 9.28 17.00 -11.41
N GLU A 567 8.58 16.58 -12.45
CA GLU A 567 7.18 16.92 -12.72
C GLU A 567 6.22 16.06 -11.90
N GLU A 568 5.09 16.61 -11.51
CA GLU A 568 4.01 15.81 -10.92
C GLU A 568 3.31 14.99 -12.01
N ALA A 569 2.92 13.76 -11.64
CA ALA A 569 2.21 12.88 -12.56
C ALA A 569 0.72 13.23 -12.57
N ASP A 570 0.33 14.21 -13.36
CA ASP A 570 -1.07 14.48 -13.66
C ASP A 570 -1.66 13.42 -14.62
N ALA A 571 -2.95 13.53 -14.91
CA ALA A 571 -3.65 12.57 -15.76
C ALA A 571 -3.04 12.46 -17.17
N ALA A 572 -2.55 13.58 -17.74
CA ALA A 572 -1.93 13.60 -19.06
C ALA A 572 -0.57 12.89 -19.04
N LYS A 573 0.24 13.16 -18.02
CA LYS A 573 1.54 12.49 -17.83
C LYS A 573 1.37 10.99 -17.58
N LEU A 574 0.41 10.60 -16.74
CA LEU A 574 0.07 9.19 -16.51
C LEU A 574 -0.35 8.47 -17.79
N ALA A 575 -1.14 9.13 -18.65
CA ALA A 575 -1.52 8.56 -19.93
C ALA A 575 -0.32 8.33 -20.87
N GLN A 576 0.64 9.26 -20.88
CA GLN A 576 1.89 9.12 -21.65
C GLN A 576 2.81 8.03 -21.12
N MET A 577 2.87 7.84 -19.80
CA MET A 577 3.70 6.83 -19.15
C MET A 577 3.12 5.42 -19.26
N ARG A 578 1.82 5.30 -19.47
CA ARG A 578 1.13 4.03 -19.62
C ARG A 578 1.77 3.22 -20.77
N PRO A 579 2.15 1.95 -20.55
CA PRO A 579 2.62 1.11 -21.64
C PRO A 579 1.49 0.87 -22.66
N GLU A 580 1.85 0.91 -23.93
CA GLU A 580 0.90 0.53 -24.97
C GLU A 580 0.53 -0.95 -24.82
N ARG A 581 -0.75 -1.24 -24.85
CA ARG A 581 -1.27 -2.60 -24.89
C ARG A 581 -2.15 -2.75 -26.13
N PRO A 582 -1.99 -3.85 -26.86
CA PRO A 582 -2.87 -4.11 -28.00
C PRO A 582 -4.31 -4.25 -27.48
N VAL A 583 -5.22 -3.53 -28.11
CA VAL A 583 -6.65 -3.75 -27.91
C VAL A 583 -6.95 -5.14 -28.48
N LYS A 584 -7.43 -6.03 -27.64
CA LYS A 584 -7.81 -7.38 -28.04
C LYS A 584 -9.21 -7.31 -28.64
N ASN A 585 -9.36 -7.72 -29.89
CA ASN A 585 -10.68 -7.99 -30.46
C ASN A 585 -11.20 -9.27 -29.79
N LEU A 586 -11.94 -9.08 -28.72
CA LEU A 586 -12.43 -10.18 -27.92
C LEU A 586 -13.77 -10.64 -28.52
N LEU A 587 -13.79 -11.85 -29.03
CA LEU A 587 -15.04 -12.57 -29.27
C LEU A 587 -15.68 -12.87 -27.89
N PRO A 588 -17.02 -12.93 -27.82
CA PRO A 588 -17.70 -13.43 -26.63
C PRO A 588 -17.09 -14.77 -26.19
N ALA A 589 -17.14 -15.06 -24.89
CA ALA A 589 -16.63 -16.33 -24.39
C ALA A 589 -17.36 -17.48 -25.09
N PRO A 590 -16.64 -18.47 -25.64
CA PRO A 590 -17.28 -19.62 -26.27
C PRO A 590 -18.08 -20.39 -25.22
N VAL A 591 -19.32 -20.69 -25.54
CA VAL A 591 -20.28 -21.39 -24.70
C VAL A 591 -20.54 -22.77 -25.29
N TRP A 592 -20.54 -23.77 -24.45
CA TRP A 592 -20.97 -25.11 -24.82
C TRP A 592 -22.43 -25.30 -24.40
N GLU A 593 -23.25 -25.80 -25.38
CA GLU A 593 -24.65 -26.09 -25.14
C GLU A 593 -24.90 -27.60 -25.25
N TRP A 594 -25.75 -28.12 -24.34
CA TRP A 594 -26.13 -29.52 -24.34
C TRP A 594 -27.08 -29.79 -25.51
N GLN A 595 -26.70 -30.68 -26.40
CA GLN A 595 -27.51 -31.09 -27.59
C GLN A 595 -28.05 -32.54 -27.51
N GLY A 596 -28.11 -33.10 -26.29
CA GLY A 596 -28.49 -34.52 -26.13
C GLY A 596 -27.37 -35.48 -26.55
N ASN A 597 -27.74 -36.66 -27.09
CA ASN A 597 -26.77 -37.67 -27.54
C ASN A 597 -26.08 -37.36 -28.90
N ASP A 598 -26.44 -36.23 -29.54
CA ASP A 598 -25.86 -35.88 -30.83
C ASP A 598 -24.50 -35.20 -30.64
N LYS A 599 -23.52 -35.69 -31.39
CA LYS A 599 -22.19 -35.08 -31.52
C LYS A 599 -22.33 -33.78 -32.31
N ALA A 600 -22.60 -32.66 -31.61
CA ALA A 600 -22.59 -31.36 -32.26
C ALA A 600 -21.18 -30.97 -32.68
N THR A 601 -20.98 -30.71 -33.93
CA THR A 601 -19.74 -30.18 -34.47
C THR A 601 -19.68 -28.67 -34.21
N PHE A 602 -18.68 -28.24 -33.44
CA PHE A 602 -18.36 -26.86 -33.10
C PHE A 602 -18.28 -25.91 -34.33
N GLY A 603 -18.10 -26.45 -35.54
CA GLY A 603 -18.01 -25.65 -36.76
C GLY A 603 -19.31 -24.93 -37.17
N GLU A 604 -20.47 -25.41 -36.76
CA GLU A 604 -21.75 -24.80 -37.15
C GLU A 604 -22.13 -23.63 -36.22
N ILE A 605 -21.75 -23.69 -34.95
CA ILE A 605 -22.02 -22.62 -33.99
C ILE A 605 -21.05 -21.44 -34.19
N ALA A 606 -19.79 -21.70 -34.48
CA ALA A 606 -18.82 -20.66 -34.81
C ALA A 606 -19.18 -19.94 -36.13
N ALA A 607 -19.74 -20.64 -37.10
CA ALA A 607 -20.22 -20.05 -38.35
C ALA A 607 -21.50 -19.20 -38.17
N ALA A 608 -22.39 -19.58 -37.24
CA ALA A 608 -23.61 -18.83 -36.93
C ALA A 608 -23.31 -17.53 -36.12
N ILE A 609 -22.28 -17.55 -35.24
CA ILE A 609 -21.88 -16.38 -34.44
C ILE A 609 -20.95 -15.45 -35.25
N SER A 610 -20.16 -15.98 -36.19
CA SER A 610 -19.20 -15.16 -36.92
C SER A 610 -19.83 -14.23 -37.94
N GLY A 611 -21.08 -14.40 -38.36
CA GLY A 611 -21.81 -13.45 -39.24
C GLY A 611 -21.01 -12.88 -40.44
N VAL A 612 -19.74 -13.25 -40.54
CA VAL A 612 -18.77 -12.80 -41.52
C VAL A 612 -18.77 -13.79 -42.66
N GLY A 613 -19.68 -13.59 -43.57
CA GLY A 613 -19.67 -14.39 -44.81
C GLY A 613 -20.95 -14.47 -45.60
N ASP A 614 -22.03 -13.84 -45.18
CA ASP A 614 -23.22 -13.74 -46.03
C ASP A 614 -23.18 -12.44 -46.86
N PRO A 615 -22.97 -12.55 -48.18
CA PRO A 615 -22.92 -11.38 -49.08
C PRO A 615 -24.23 -10.60 -49.17
N ARG A 616 -25.29 -11.02 -48.47
CA ARG A 616 -26.61 -10.38 -48.48
C ARG A 616 -26.80 -9.28 -47.46
N PHE A 617 -25.74 -8.98 -46.62
CA PHE A 617 -25.73 -7.90 -45.63
C PHE A 617 -24.55 -6.93 -45.81
N MET A 618 -24.04 -6.77 -47.04
CA MET A 618 -23.26 -5.59 -47.45
C MET A 618 -24.16 -4.56 -48.11
#